data_19cbc4d070c806fb94c06cf7b3403fa9
#
_entry.id   19cbc4d070c806fb94c06cf7b3403fa9
#
_cell.length_a   1.000
_cell.length_b   1.000
_cell.length_c   1.000
_cell.angle_alpha   90.00
_cell.angle_beta   90.00
_cell.angle_gamma   90.00
#
_symmetry.space_group_name_H-M   'P 1'
#
loop_
_entity.id
_entity.type
_entity.pdbx_description
1 polymer ?
#
loop_
_entity_poly.entity_id
_entity_poly.type
_entity_poly.pdbx_seq_one_letter_code
_entity_poly.pdbx_strand_id
1 'polypeptide(L)'
;MPKKFWQFRNQAAGSAELLLYGDISDSSWWGDEVTPKTFADELNALGALTSLTVRINSGGGDVFAAQTIGNLLEQHTAQVTARIDGLCASAATIIACHCDKVVAANDSTYMIHPVRMGIFDFADAVTLQQYIGALNTIRENILNLYTKKTGREKDEVAAWMDATSWWTGEEAKTNGFVDELVDDGEKTVVENRGGLLFVNSVNMNLPFDKAPKFVQNSVAEAPAASG
;
A
#
# COMPACT_ATOMS: atom_id res chain seq x y z
N MET A 1 -2.28 14.99 17.48
CA MET A 1 -1.22 15.15 16.46
C MET A 1 -1.51 14.18 15.35
N PRO A 2 -1.53 14.59 14.07
CA PRO A 2 -1.68 13.67 12.96
C PRO A 2 -0.55 12.66 13.02
N LYS A 3 -0.89 11.39 12.93
CA LYS A 3 0.09 10.33 13.04
C LYS A 3 0.69 10.12 11.66
N LYS A 4 1.96 10.49 11.51
CA LYS A 4 2.75 10.26 10.31
C LYS A 4 2.68 8.76 9.95
N PHE A 5 2.33 8.44 8.70
CA PHE A 5 2.16 7.04 8.23
C PHE A 5 3.48 6.37 7.84
N TRP A 6 4.62 7.11 7.90
CA TRP A 6 5.93 6.55 7.65
C TRP A 6 6.90 6.85 8.79
N GLN A 7 7.92 5.99 8.91
CA GLN A 7 9.04 6.18 9.82
C GLN A 7 10.31 5.60 9.21
N PHE A 8 11.33 6.44 9.05
CA PHE A 8 12.67 5.97 8.71
C PHE A 8 13.43 5.50 9.95
N ARG A 9 14.16 4.40 9.80
CA ARG A 9 15.04 3.83 10.82
C ARG A 9 16.39 3.52 10.18
N ASN A 10 17.46 4.13 10.67
CA ASN A 10 18.81 3.71 10.32
C ASN A 10 19.09 2.34 10.96
N GLN A 11 19.68 1.45 10.16
CA GLN A 11 20.16 0.15 10.63
C GLN A 11 21.70 0.13 10.63
N ALA A 12 22.32 -0.92 10.10
CA ALA A 12 23.77 -0.96 9.96
C ALA A 12 24.26 0.08 8.94
N ALA A 13 25.57 0.36 8.93
CA ALA A 13 26.16 1.33 8.00
C ALA A 13 25.77 1.06 6.54
N GLY A 14 25.17 2.06 5.87
CA GLY A 14 24.71 1.97 4.48
C GLY A 14 23.38 1.26 4.28
N SER A 15 22.65 0.91 5.34
CA SER A 15 21.29 0.35 5.24
C SER A 15 20.28 1.13 6.07
N ALA A 16 19.05 1.22 5.58
CA ALA A 16 17.94 1.83 6.30
C ALA A 16 16.64 1.03 6.09
N GLU A 17 15.70 1.26 6.97
CA GLU A 17 14.35 0.73 6.89
C GLU A 17 13.36 1.89 6.88
N LEU A 18 12.35 1.77 6.03
CA LEU A 18 11.20 2.65 5.97
C LEU A 18 9.95 1.85 6.35
N LEU A 19 9.29 2.23 7.44
CA LEU A 19 7.97 1.67 7.78
C LEU A 19 6.89 2.51 7.10
N LEU A 20 6.01 1.89 6.32
CA LEU A 20 4.80 2.47 5.74
C LEU A 20 3.58 1.74 6.33
N TYR A 21 3.16 2.18 7.51
CA TYR A 21 2.09 1.54 8.27
C TYR A 21 0.91 2.50 8.47
N GLY A 22 -0.27 2.07 7.99
CA GLY A 22 -1.51 2.85 8.04
C GLY A 22 -1.84 3.56 6.72
N ASP A 23 -2.66 4.62 6.79
CA ASP A 23 -3.18 5.30 5.60
C ASP A 23 -2.16 6.22 4.96
N ILE A 24 -2.03 6.12 3.64
CA ILE A 24 -1.24 7.04 2.83
C ILE A 24 -2.04 8.33 2.64
N SER A 25 -1.49 9.47 3.06
CA SER A 25 -2.15 10.77 3.01
C SER A 25 -1.22 11.83 2.45
N ASP A 26 -1.79 12.82 1.78
CA ASP A 26 -1.09 14.00 1.26
C ASP A 26 -1.21 15.23 2.19
N SER A 27 -2.11 15.16 3.17
CA SER A 27 -2.41 16.31 4.06
C SER A 27 -2.81 15.88 5.46
N SER A 28 -2.55 16.74 6.43
CA SER A 28 -3.18 16.69 7.74
C SER A 28 -4.19 17.83 7.89
N TRP A 29 -5.38 17.55 8.42
CA TRP A 29 -6.43 18.53 8.70
C TRP A 29 -6.00 19.63 9.71
N TRP A 30 -4.84 19.52 10.33
CA TRP A 30 -4.38 20.37 11.44
C TRP A 30 -3.03 21.04 11.22
N GLY A 31 -2.49 21.07 10.00
CA GLY A 31 -1.32 21.88 9.65
C GLY A 31 0.05 21.27 9.99
N ASP A 32 0.13 20.07 10.54
CA ASP A 32 1.39 19.31 10.62
C ASP A 32 1.54 18.53 9.31
N GLU A 33 2.14 19.15 8.32
CA GLU A 33 2.17 18.63 6.94
C GLU A 33 2.96 17.33 6.83
N VAL A 34 2.21 16.24 6.67
CA VAL A 34 2.73 14.94 6.27
C VAL A 34 2.72 14.90 4.75
N THR A 35 3.66 15.59 4.11
CA THR A 35 3.67 15.77 2.66
C THR A 35 4.73 14.90 1.99
N PRO A 36 4.59 14.60 0.69
CA PRO A 36 5.67 14.01 -0.11
C PRO A 36 6.98 14.78 -0.02
N LYS A 37 6.94 16.10 0.18
CA LYS A 37 8.14 16.91 0.39
C LYS A 37 8.85 16.55 1.69
N THR A 38 8.11 16.43 2.80
CA THR A 38 8.68 16.01 4.09
C THR A 38 9.30 14.61 3.98
N PHE A 39 8.64 13.70 3.24
CA PHE A 39 9.18 12.38 2.93
C PHE A 39 10.52 12.47 2.18
N ALA A 40 10.59 13.27 1.12
CA ALA A 40 11.81 13.48 0.35
C ALA A 40 12.96 14.05 1.20
N ASP A 41 12.68 15.07 2.03
CA ASP A 41 13.65 15.68 2.92
C ASP A 41 14.24 14.65 3.91
N GLU A 42 13.39 13.79 4.49
CA GLU A 42 13.82 12.75 5.42
C GLU A 42 14.60 11.62 4.73
N LEU A 43 14.17 11.20 3.53
CA LEU A 43 14.89 10.21 2.73
C LEU A 43 16.30 10.71 2.41
N ASN A 44 16.42 11.97 1.98
CA ASN A 44 17.70 12.60 1.67
C ASN A 44 18.60 12.75 2.92
N ALA A 45 18.01 12.97 4.10
CA ALA A 45 18.75 13.11 5.36
C ALA A 45 19.41 11.80 5.82
N LEU A 46 19.02 10.63 5.27
CA LEU A 46 19.69 9.35 5.57
C LEU A 46 21.10 9.26 4.98
N GLY A 47 21.44 10.13 4.03
CA GLY A 47 22.73 10.12 3.34
C GLY A 47 22.87 8.97 2.33
N ALA A 48 24.10 8.55 2.07
CA ALA A 48 24.37 7.48 1.11
C ALA A 48 23.96 6.11 1.66
N LEU A 49 23.03 5.46 0.98
CA LEU A 49 22.58 4.09 1.28
C LEU A 49 22.98 3.15 0.15
N THR A 50 23.22 1.89 0.49
CA THR A 50 23.38 0.76 -0.44
C THR A 50 22.09 -0.06 -0.53
N SER A 51 21.29 -0.08 0.55
CA SER A 51 20.01 -0.80 0.60
C SER A 51 18.98 -0.05 1.43
N LEU A 52 17.73 -0.11 0.99
CA LEU A 52 16.56 0.43 1.70
C LEU A 52 15.44 -0.62 1.69
N THR A 53 15.00 -1.04 2.87
CA THR A 53 13.83 -1.91 3.00
C THR A 53 12.59 -1.09 3.32
N VAL A 54 11.58 -1.17 2.46
CA VAL A 54 10.29 -0.52 2.65
C VAL A 54 9.30 -1.53 3.19
N ARG A 55 9.05 -1.49 4.50
CA ARG A 55 8.07 -2.38 5.16
C ARG A 55 6.67 -1.81 5.01
N ILE A 56 5.76 -2.60 4.47
CA ILE A 56 4.40 -2.17 4.11
C ILE A 56 3.37 -2.96 4.92
N ASN A 57 2.51 -2.22 5.62
CA ASN A 57 1.25 -2.70 6.20
C ASN A 57 0.22 -1.57 6.09
N SER A 58 -0.45 -1.48 4.94
CA SER A 58 -1.27 -0.32 4.57
C SER A 58 -2.49 -0.71 3.72
N GLY A 59 -3.63 -0.10 4.05
CA GLY A 59 -4.86 -0.16 3.25
C GLY A 59 -4.84 0.74 2.01
N GLY A 60 -3.79 1.53 1.81
CA GLY A 60 -3.67 2.52 0.74
C GLY A 60 -4.04 3.94 1.18
N GLY A 61 -4.66 4.72 0.30
CA GLY A 61 -5.02 6.11 0.55
C GLY A 61 -4.84 6.99 -0.70
N ASP A 62 -4.16 8.12 -0.55
CA ASP A 62 -3.96 9.08 -1.64
C ASP A 62 -3.03 8.54 -2.74
N VAL A 63 -3.54 8.54 -3.96
CA VAL A 63 -2.85 8.01 -5.14
C VAL A 63 -1.65 8.89 -5.54
N PHE A 64 -1.78 10.23 -5.44
CA PHE A 64 -0.71 11.12 -5.85
C PHE A 64 0.45 11.12 -4.85
N ALA A 65 0.14 11.02 -3.55
CA ALA A 65 1.17 10.81 -2.53
C ALA A 65 1.91 9.48 -2.77
N ALA A 66 1.19 8.39 -3.05
CA ALA A 66 1.78 7.09 -3.34
C ALA A 66 2.66 7.11 -4.59
N GLN A 67 2.21 7.75 -5.69
CA GLN A 67 3.01 7.90 -6.90
C GLN A 67 4.28 8.73 -6.66
N THR A 68 4.16 9.83 -5.91
CA THR A 68 5.33 10.68 -5.59
C THR A 68 6.35 9.90 -4.76
N ILE A 69 5.91 9.20 -3.71
CA ILE A 69 6.78 8.36 -2.88
C ILE A 69 7.41 7.24 -3.73
N GLY A 70 6.60 6.56 -4.55
CA GLY A 70 7.08 5.51 -5.44
C GLY A 70 8.18 6.00 -6.37
N ASN A 71 7.97 7.13 -7.04
CA ASN A 71 8.97 7.74 -7.92
C ASN A 71 10.26 8.14 -7.18
N LEU A 72 10.16 8.65 -5.94
CA LEU A 72 11.34 8.97 -5.12
C LEU A 72 12.15 7.71 -4.78
N LEU A 73 11.46 6.60 -4.49
CA LEU A 73 12.10 5.31 -4.22
C LEU A 73 12.74 4.71 -5.48
N GLU A 74 12.05 4.74 -6.63
CA GLU A 74 12.57 4.23 -7.93
C GLU A 74 13.81 5.01 -8.38
N GLN A 75 13.89 6.32 -8.09
CA GLN A 75 15.04 7.17 -8.44
C GLN A 75 16.19 7.08 -7.42
N HIS A 76 15.99 6.41 -6.30
CA HIS A 76 17.02 6.31 -5.27
C HIS A 76 18.15 5.38 -5.72
N THR A 77 19.41 5.72 -5.36
CA THR A 77 20.60 4.96 -5.79
C THR A 77 20.79 3.63 -5.07
N ALA A 78 20.19 3.46 -3.87
CA ALA A 78 20.22 2.22 -3.14
C ALA A 78 19.29 1.17 -3.79
N GLN A 79 19.56 -0.10 -3.58
CA GLN A 79 18.61 -1.16 -3.88
C GLN A 79 17.42 -1.08 -2.94
N VAL A 80 16.22 -0.87 -3.48
CA VAL A 80 14.98 -0.72 -2.72
C VAL A 80 14.17 -2.01 -2.77
N THR A 81 13.92 -2.59 -1.60
CA THR A 81 13.08 -3.79 -1.46
C THR A 81 11.82 -3.46 -0.70
N ALA A 82 10.66 -3.61 -1.32
CA ALA A 82 9.39 -3.60 -0.59
C ALA A 82 9.20 -4.94 0.13
N ARG A 83 8.85 -4.88 1.42
CA ARG A 83 8.49 -6.03 2.24
C ARG A 83 7.07 -5.88 2.74
N ILE A 84 6.18 -6.77 2.31
CA ILE A 84 4.78 -6.78 2.75
C ILE A 84 4.68 -7.60 4.03
N ASP A 85 4.36 -6.92 5.15
CA ASP A 85 4.31 -7.54 6.47
C ASP A 85 2.89 -8.02 6.87
N GLY A 86 1.85 -7.57 6.17
CA GLY A 86 0.48 -7.97 6.45
C GLY A 86 -0.44 -7.60 5.30
N LEU A 87 -0.75 -6.34 5.12
CA LEU A 87 -1.61 -5.86 4.02
C LEU A 87 -0.87 -4.89 3.12
N CYS A 88 -0.96 -5.11 1.81
CA CYS A 88 -0.58 -4.14 0.78
C CYS A 88 -1.77 -3.93 -0.15
N ALA A 89 -2.51 -2.83 0.04
CA ALA A 89 -3.76 -2.61 -0.67
C ALA A 89 -3.83 -1.23 -1.34
N SER A 90 -4.52 -1.17 -2.50
CA SER A 90 -4.83 0.10 -3.17
C SER A 90 -3.56 0.92 -3.45
N ALA A 91 -3.49 2.19 -3.03
CA ALA A 91 -2.35 3.06 -3.26
C ALA A 91 -1.01 2.52 -2.70
N ALA A 92 -1.03 1.65 -1.67
CA ALA A 92 0.19 1.01 -1.16
C ALA A 92 0.85 0.09 -2.20
N THR A 93 0.05 -0.52 -3.08
CA THR A 93 0.56 -1.37 -4.17
C THR A 93 1.33 -0.57 -5.22
N ILE A 94 0.98 0.71 -5.40
CA ILE A 94 1.71 1.63 -6.29
C ILE A 94 3.14 1.79 -5.77
N ILE A 95 3.31 2.06 -4.47
CA ILE A 95 4.64 2.19 -3.86
C ILE A 95 5.43 0.89 -4.00
N ALA A 96 4.81 -0.26 -3.70
CA ALA A 96 5.46 -1.57 -3.83
C ALA A 96 5.94 -1.83 -5.26
N CYS A 97 5.13 -1.48 -6.29
CA CYS A 97 5.48 -1.67 -7.68
C CYS A 97 6.62 -0.78 -8.20
N HIS A 98 6.97 0.29 -7.50
CA HIS A 98 8.14 1.13 -7.82
C HIS A 98 9.44 0.64 -7.18
N CYS A 99 9.39 -0.33 -6.28
CA CYS A 99 10.58 -0.90 -5.67
C CYS A 99 11.26 -1.93 -6.61
N ASP A 100 12.59 -2.08 -6.49
CA ASP A 100 13.36 -3.03 -7.32
C ASP A 100 12.94 -4.48 -7.08
N LYS A 101 12.56 -4.80 -5.86
CA LYS A 101 12.11 -6.14 -5.45
C LYS A 101 10.93 -6.02 -4.50
N VAL A 102 9.97 -6.95 -4.60
CA VAL A 102 8.85 -7.09 -3.68
C VAL A 102 8.88 -8.45 -3.03
N VAL A 103 9.04 -8.49 -1.70
CA VAL A 103 8.92 -9.71 -0.91
C VAL A 103 7.69 -9.62 -0.01
N ALA A 104 7.07 -10.75 0.27
CA ALA A 104 5.85 -10.79 1.07
C ALA A 104 5.89 -11.90 2.11
N ALA A 105 5.34 -11.65 3.29
CA ALA A 105 5.10 -12.71 4.26
C ALA A 105 4.11 -13.74 3.69
N ASN A 106 4.25 -15.01 4.04
CA ASN A 106 3.43 -16.09 3.50
C ASN A 106 1.92 -15.87 3.72
N ASP A 107 1.56 -15.26 4.84
CA ASP A 107 0.19 -14.99 5.27
C ASP A 107 -0.27 -13.56 4.96
N SER A 108 0.52 -12.81 4.17
CA SER A 108 0.16 -11.46 3.76
C SER A 108 -0.99 -11.44 2.76
N THR A 109 -1.60 -10.27 2.64
CA THR A 109 -2.72 -10.02 1.73
C THR A 109 -2.37 -8.87 0.78
N TYR A 110 -2.73 -9.02 -0.48
CA TYR A 110 -2.54 -8.01 -1.54
C TYR A 110 -3.88 -7.64 -2.16
N MET A 111 -4.12 -6.36 -2.48
CA MET A 111 -5.38 -5.94 -3.10
C MET A 111 -5.20 -4.77 -4.07
N ILE A 112 -5.81 -4.92 -5.23
CA ILE A 112 -5.98 -3.82 -6.20
C ILE A 112 -7.47 -3.58 -6.50
N HIS A 113 -7.81 -2.34 -6.80
CA HIS A 113 -9.17 -1.95 -7.18
C HIS A 113 -9.17 -0.72 -8.10
N PRO A 114 -10.32 -0.36 -8.72
CA PRO A 114 -10.41 0.85 -9.52
C PRO A 114 -10.12 2.10 -8.68
N VAL A 115 -9.44 3.09 -9.29
CA VAL A 115 -9.27 4.39 -8.67
C VAL A 115 -10.62 5.04 -8.38
N ARG A 116 -10.74 5.68 -7.22
CA ARG A 116 -11.98 6.33 -6.75
C ARG A 116 -11.72 7.79 -6.44
N MET A 117 -12.77 8.59 -6.62
CA MET A 117 -12.78 10.01 -6.27
C MET A 117 -13.99 10.29 -5.38
N GLY A 118 -13.78 10.97 -4.25
CA GLY A 118 -14.86 11.50 -3.44
C GLY A 118 -15.37 12.82 -4.04
N ILE A 119 -16.67 12.96 -4.22
CA ILE A 119 -17.32 14.21 -4.66
C ILE A 119 -18.14 14.70 -3.47
N PHE A 120 -17.76 15.86 -2.94
CA PHE A 120 -18.36 16.42 -1.71
C PHE A 120 -19.23 17.66 -1.99
N ASP A 121 -19.43 18.02 -3.26
CA ASP A 121 -20.19 19.19 -3.68
C ASP A 121 -21.12 18.86 -4.87
N PHE A 122 -22.00 19.79 -5.23
CA PHE A 122 -22.85 19.66 -6.42
C PHE A 122 -21.99 19.75 -7.67
N ALA A 123 -22.22 18.81 -8.60
CA ALA A 123 -21.52 18.79 -9.88
C ALA A 123 -22.53 18.72 -11.02
N ASP A 124 -22.37 19.56 -12.04
CA ASP A 124 -23.12 19.47 -13.28
C ASP A 124 -22.57 18.39 -14.22
N ALA A 125 -23.24 18.14 -15.32
CA ALA A 125 -22.85 17.10 -16.29
C ALA A 125 -21.46 17.33 -16.89
N VAL A 126 -21.07 18.59 -17.10
CA VAL A 126 -19.75 18.95 -17.64
C VAL A 126 -18.66 18.64 -16.63
N THR A 127 -18.84 19.02 -15.37
CA THR A 127 -17.92 18.72 -14.26
C THR A 127 -17.78 17.22 -14.03
N LEU A 128 -18.89 16.47 -14.05
CA LEU A 128 -18.84 15.00 -13.94
C LEU A 128 -18.05 14.37 -15.09
N GLN A 129 -18.22 14.87 -16.32
CA GLN A 129 -17.46 14.36 -17.46
C GLN A 129 -15.95 14.65 -17.32
N GLN A 130 -15.57 15.80 -16.77
CA GLN A 130 -14.16 16.12 -16.46
C GLN A 130 -13.59 15.18 -15.40
N TYR A 131 -14.35 14.88 -14.33
CA TYR A 131 -13.92 13.91 -13.30
C TYR A 131 -13.74 12.50 -13.88
N ILE A 132 -14.63 12.05 -14.76
CA ILE A 132 -14.47 10.77 -15.47
C ILE A 132 -13.19 10.78 -16.29
N GLY A 133 -12.90 11.86 -17.03
CA GLY A 133 -11.65 11.99 -17.78
C GLY A 133 -10.41 11.90 -16.90
N ALA A 134 -10.40 12.59 -15.75
CA ALA A 134 -9.31 12.54 -14.79
C ALA A 134 -9.12 11.13 -14.20
N LEU A 135 -10.20 10.47 -13.77
CA LEU A 135 -10.16 9.10 -13.26
C LEU A 135 -9.62 8.12 -14.28
N ASN A 136 -10.02 8.24 -15.55
CA ASN A 136 -9.51 7.38 -16.63
C ASN A 136 -8.01 7.59 -16.85
N THR A 137 -7.52 8.84 -16.78
CA THR A 137 -6.09 9.14 -16.93
C THR A 137 -5.28 8.53 -15.78
N ILE A 138 -5.75 8.68 -14.54
CA ILE A 138 -5.09 8.10 -13.36
C ILE A 138 -5.10 6.58 -13.44
N ARG A 139 -6.26 6.00 -13.79
CA ARG A 139 -6.40 4.54 -14.00
C ARG A 139 -5.39 4.02 -15.01
N GLU A 140 -5.25 4.69 -16.14
CA GLU A 140 -4.35 4.29 -17.21
C GLU A 140 -2.89 4.29 -16.74
N ASN A 141 -2.47 5.29 -15.97
CA ASN A 141 -1.11 5.37 -15.40
C ASN A 141 -0.84 4.21 -14.43
N ILE A 142 -1.79 3.91 -13.54
CA ILE A 142 -1.68 2.80 -12.59
C ILE A 142 -1.64 1.46 -13.34
N LEU A 143 -2.51 1.30 -14.35
CA LEU A 143 -2.57 0.09 -15.17
C LEU A 143 -1.23 -0.17 -15.89
N ASN A 144 -0.60 0.87 -16.45
CA ASN A 144 0.69 0.74 -17.08
C ASN A 144 1.80 0.34 -16.07
N LEU A 145 1.77 0.88 -14.85
CA LEU A 145 2.68 0.49 -13.78
C LEU A 145 2.51 -0.99 -13.40
N TYR A 146 1.26 -1.44 -13.21
CA TYR A 146 0.98 -2.84 -12.85
C TYR A 146 1.34 -3.80 -13.99
N THR A 147 1.07 -3.43 -15.24
CA THR A 147 1.46 -4.20 -16.43
C THR A 147 2.99 -4.34 -16.51
N LYS A 148 3.73 -3.25 -16.28
CA LYS A 148 5.21 -3.25 -16.19
C LYS A 148 5.71 -4.18 -15.08
N LYS A 149 5.11 -4.10 -13.88
CA LYS A 149 5.52 -4.91 -12.72
C LYS A 149 5.22 -6.39 -12.91
N THR A 150 4.05 -6.74 -13.40
CA THR A 150 3.58 -8.13 -13.48
C THR A 150 4.06 -8.85 -14.73
N GLY A 151 4.38 -8.11 -15.80
CA GLY A 151 4.65 -8.67 -17.12
C GLY A 151 3.43 -9.34 -17.78
N ARG A 152 2.23 -9.10 -17.24
CA ARG A 152 0.96 -9.64 -17.76
C ARG A 152 0.38 -8.75 -18.85
N GLU A 153 -0.53 -9.32 -19.64
CA GLU A 153 -1.27 -8.56 -20.64
C GLU A 153 -2.14 -7.48 -19.98
N LYS A 154 -2.20 -6.30 -20.61
CA LYS A 154 -2.88 -5.11 -20.05
C LYS A 154 -4.35 -5.36 -19.75
N ASP A 155 -5.06 -6.09 -20.63
CA ASP A 155 -6.48 -6.41 -20.48
C ASP A 155 -6.72 -7.36 -19.28
N GLU A 156 -5.79 -8.28 -19.00
CA GLU A 156 -5.84 -9.15 -17.84
C GLU A 156 -5.70 -8.33 -16.54
N VAL A 157 -4.71 -7.46 -16.49
CA VAL A 157 -4.47 -6.58 -15.33
C VAL A 157 -5.64 -5.60 -15.12
N ALA A 158 -6.22 -5.08 -16.21
CA ALA A 158 -7.41 -4.24 -16.18
C ALA A 158 -8.61 -4.98 -15.57
N ALA A 159 -8.83 -6.23 -15.98
CA ALA A 159 -9.91 -7.06 -15.44
C ALA A 159 -9.73 -7.33 -13.93
N TRP A 160 -8.51 -7.59 -13.47
CA TRP A 160 -8.22 -7.73 -12.04
C TRP A 160 -8.52 -6.46 -11.25
N MET A 161 -8.12 -5.32 -11.79
CA MET A 161 -8.35 -4.03 -11.17
C MET A 161 -9.85 -3.72 -11.09
N ASP A 162 -10.59 -3.93 -12.18
CA ASP A 162 -12.03 -3.63 -12.27
C ASP A 162 -12.86 -4.58 -11.37
N ALA A 163 -12.41 -5.81 -11.15
CA ALA A 163 -13.04 -6.77 -10.27
C ALA A 163 -12.80 -6.51 -8.77
N THR A 164 -11.90 -5.59 -8.40
CA THR A 164 -11.40 -5.44 -7.02
C THR A 164 -10.82 -6.76 -6.52
N SER A 165 -9.65 -7.09 -7.04
CA SER A 165 -9.02 -8.37 -6.76
C SER A 165 -8.26 -8.37 -5.45
N TRP A 166 -8.47 -9.43 -4.68
CA TRP A 166 -7.79 -9.73 -3.43
C TRP A 166 -7.03 -11.04 -3.57
N TRP A 167 -5.81 -11.07 -3.07
CA TRP A 167 -4.91 -12.22 -3.18
C TRP A 167 -4.16 -12.48 -1.88
N THR A 168 -3.89 -13.74 -1.61
CA THR A 168 -2.85 -14.16 -0.68
C THR A 168 -1.47 -13.76 -1.23
N GLY A 169 -0.43 -13.78 -0.39
CA GLY A 169 0.95 -13.53 -0.84
C GLY A 169 1.36 -14.46 -1.99
N GLU A 170 0.94 -15.74 -1.95
CA GLU A 170 1.25 -16.73 -2.99
C GLU A 170 0.53 -16.42 -4.32
N GLU A 171 -0.75 -16.04 -4.27
CA GLU A 171 -1.49 -15.63 -5.47
C GLU A 171 -0.93 -14.33 -6.06
N ALA A 172 -0.55 -13.37 -5.22
CA ALA A 172 0.09 -12.14 -5.65
C ALA A 172 1.45 -12.41 -6.32
N LYS A 173 2.21 -13.40 -5.83
CA LYS A 173 3.43 -13.87 -6.47
C LYS A 173 3.15 -14.53 -7.82
N THR A 174 2.18 -15.42 -7.89
CA THR A 174 1.75 -16.07 -9.14
C THR A 174 1.32 -15.06 -10.20
N ASN A 175 0.68 -13.97 -9.76
CA ASN A 175 0.23 -12.88 -10.62
C ASN A 175 1.33 -11.87 -10.98
N GLY A 176 2.53 -11.99 -10.39
CA GLY A 176 3.71 -11.18 -10.72
C GLY A 176 3.85 -9.88 -9.92
N PHE A 177 3.00 -9.61 -8.93
CA PHE A 177 3.13 -8.46 -8.04
C PHE A 177 4.20 -8.66 -6.97
N VAL A 178 4.41 -9.89 -6.53
CA VAL A 178 5.39 -10.29 -5.51
C VAL A 178 6.45 -11.16 -6.16
N ASP A 179 7.72 -10.88 -5.89
CA ASP A 179 8.85 -11.61 -6.46
C ASP A 179 9.22 -12.85 -5.60
N GLU A 180 9.08 -12.73 -4.27
CA GLU A 180 9.50 -13.77 -3.34
C GLU A 180 8.60 -13.80 -2.09
N LEU A 181 8.34 -15.01 -1.57
CA LEU A 181 7.71 -15.18 -0.26
C LEU A 181 8.80 -15.42 0.78
N VAL A 182 8.60 -14.84 1.97
CA VAL A 182 9.49 -15.03 3.11
C VAL A 182 8.70 -15.61 4.28
N ASP A 183 9.29 -16.63 4.91
CA ASP A 183 8.77 -17.23 6.14
C ASP A 183 9.74 -16.91 7.26
N ASP A 184 9.45 -15.88 8.01
CA ASP A 184 10.27 -15.43 9.14
C ASP A 184 9.61 -15.75 10.49
N GLY A 185 8.52 -16.54 10.47
CA GLY A 185 7.79 -16.96 11.66
C GLY A 185 6.92 -15.86 12.29
N GLU A 186 6.95 -14.63 11.78
CA GLU A 186 6.01 -13.59 12.19
C GLU A 186 4.66 -13.86 11.53
N LYS A 187 3.60 -13.98 12.34
CA LYS A 187 2.23 -14.17 11.84
C LYS A 187 1.51 -12.85 11.69
N THR A 188 0.83 -12.69 10.56
CA THR A 188 -0.12 -11.58 10.37
C THR A 188 -1.31 -11.73 11.32
N VAL A 189 -1.51 -10.74 12.17
CA VAL A 189 -2.64 -10.69 13.11
C VAL A 189 -3.77 -9.89 12.50
N VAL A 190 -4.88 -10.56 12.20
CA VAL A 190 -6.11 -9.92 11.69
C VAL A 190 -7.11 -9.80 12.82
N GLU A 191 -7.73 -8.64 12.99
CA GLU A 191 -8.67 -8.36 14.06
C GLU A 191 -9.89 -7.59 13.51
N ASN A 192 -11.05 -7.89 14.09
CA ASN A 192 -12.25 -7.06 13.95
C ASN A 192 -12.41 -6.22 15.21
N ARG A 193 -12.17 -4.91 15.11
CA ARG A 193 -12.37 -3.98 16.22
C ARG A 193 -13.46 -2.98 15.85
N GLY A 194 -14.65 -3.13 16.48
CA GLY A 194 -15.78 -2.23 16.24
C GLY A 194 -16.30 -2.23 14.80
N GLY A 195 -16.23 -3.35 14.08
CA GLY A 195 -16.66 -3.47 12.68
C GLY A 195 -15.63 -3.01 11.64
N LEU A 196 -14.42 -2.63 12.08
CA LEU A 196 -13.32 -2.25 11.19
C LEU A 196 -12.25 -3.35 11.17
N LEU A 197 -11.59 -3.49 10.02
CA LEU A 197 -10.45 -4.37 9.82
C LEU A 197 -9.19 -3.75 10.42
N PHE A 198 -8.51 -4.51 11.29
CA PHE A 198 -7.16 -4.22 11.75
C PHE A 198 -6.23 -5.33 11.30
N VAL A 199 -5.04 -4.97 10.83
CA VAL A 199 -3.96 -5.91 10.46
C VAL A 199 -2.69 -5.47 11.19
N ASN A 200 -2.11 -6.39 11.98
CA ASN A 200 -0.96 -6.08 12.85
C ASN A 200 -1.20 -4.81 13.71
N SER A 201 -2.41 -4.72 14.29
CA SER A 201 -2.87 -3.58 15.12
C SER A 201 -3.01 -2.24 14.39
N VAL A 202 -2.88 -2.20 13.06
CA VAL A 202 -3.10 -1.01 12.24
C VAL A 202 -4.54 -1.02 11.71
N ASN A 203 -5.27 0.09 11.88
CA ASN A 203 -6.59 0.25 11.28
C ASN A 203 -6.45 0.42 9.75
N MET A 204 -7.15 -0.42 8.98
CA MET A 204 -7.10 -0.40 7.52
C MET A 204 -8.18 0.49 6.89
N ASN A 205 -8.96 1.21 7.70
CA ASN A 205 -10.11 2.03 7.28
C ASN A 205 -11.08 1.28 6.33
N LEU A 206 -11.12 -0.03 6.47
CA LEU A 206 -12.00 -0.92 5.72
C LEU A 206 -13.00 -1.57 6.69
N PRO A 207 -14.31 -1.52 6.40
CA PRO A 207 -15.31 -2.29 7.13
C PRO A 207 -14.96 -3.78 7.07
N PHE A 208 -14.95 -4.46 8.23
CA PHE A 208 -14.52 -5.85 8.32
C PHE A 208 -15.38 -6.81 7.46
N ASP A 209 -16.67 -6.53 7.34
CA ASP A 209 -17.63 -7.30 6.51
C ASP A 209 -17.38 -7.13 5.00
N LYS A 210 -16.60 -6.12 4.59
CA LYS A 210 -16.18 -5.88 3.20
C LYS A 210 -14.86 -6.57 2.86
N ALA A 211 -14.11 -7.04 3.85
CA ALA A 211 -12.92 -7.85 3.60
C ALA A 211 -13.32 -9.23 3.00
N PRO A 212 -12.45 -9.86 2.20
CA PRO A 212 -12.69 -11.20 1.68
C PRO A 212 -12.87 -12.22 2.80
N LYS A 213 -13.59 -13.30 2.52
CA LYS A 213 -13.86 -14.36 3.50
C LYS A 213 -12.60 -15.00 4.07
N PHE A 214 -11.54 -15.17 3.27
CA PHE A 214 -10.29 -15.71 3.77
C PHE A 214 -9.61 -14.77 4.80
N VAL A 215 -9.71 -13.44 4.61
CA VAL A 215 -9.24 -12.44 5.58
C VAL A 215 -10.12 -12.45 6.84
N GLN A 216 -11.45 -12.53 6.67
CA GLN A 216 -12.38 -12.61 7.80
C GLN A 216 -12.14 -13.88 8.64
N ASN A 217 -11.80 -14.99 7.98
CA ASN A 217 -11.57 -16.29 8.64
C ASN A 217 -10.18 -16.37 9.32
N SER A 218 -9.25 -15.47 9.03
CA SER A 218 -7.92 -15.42 9.66
C SER A 218 -7.88 -14.58 10.95
N VAL A 219 -9.04 -14.17 11.48
CA VAL A 219 -9.11 -13.44 12.76
C VAL A 219 -8.53 -14.31 13.87
N ALA A 220 -7.50 -13.77 14.56
CA ALA A 220 -7.00 -14.40 15.77
C ALA A 220 -8.12 -14.50 16.81
N GLU A 221 -8.36 -15.67 17.37
CA GLU A 221 -9.25 -15.81 18.51
C GLU A 221 -8.76 -14.89 19.63
N ALA A 222 -9.65 -14.00 20.10
CA ALA A 222 -9.32 -13.16 21.25
C ALA A 222 -8.87 -14.06 22.41
N PRO A 223 -7.76 -13.77 23.10
CA PRO A 223 -7.39 -14.54 24.28
C PRO A 223 -8.58 -14.53 25.23
N ALA A 224 -9.04 -15.71 25.66
CA ALA A 224 -10.12 -15.87 26.60
C ALA A 224 -9.81 -14.96 27.80
N ALA A 225 -10.75 -14.05 28.14
CA ALA A 225 -10.61 -13.22 29.31
C ALA A 225 -10.42 -14.16 30.51
N SER A 226 -9.22 -14.13 31.08
CA SER A 226 -8.93 -14.82 32.33
C SER A 226 -9.77 -14.17 33.41
N GLY A 227 -10.80 -14.89 33.84
CA GLY A 227 -11.67 -14.53 34.96
C GLY A 227 -10.93 -14.48 36.29
#